data_1739b6b750895dd1f6f3cbd3dcb3bfde
#
_entry.id   1739b6b750895dd1f6f3cbd3dcb3bfde
#
_cell.length_a   1.000
_cell.length_b   1.000
_cell.length_c   1.000
_cell.angle_alpha   90.00
_cell.angle_beta   90.00
_cell.angle_gamma   90.00
#
_symmetry.space_group_name_H-M   'P 1'
#
loop_
_entity.id
_entity.type
_entity.pdbx_description
1 polymer ?
#
loop_
_entity_poly.entity_id
_entity_poly.type
_entity_poly.pdbx_seq_one_letter_code
_entity_poly.pdbx_strand_id
1 'polypeptide(L)'
;VTLWHVYGGEVNSPMNALVDEFNRTVGQEQGIRVRVDSVSNSGVIHESVLAAAYKDSGAPELPDLFVSYPKTVLALPDESILADYRDYFTDEELEGYLPEFVEEGTIHDRLVILPLAKSTEILFVNKTAFDRFAAETGASLDELATWEGLYAMAERYADWSGGKCFFVHDYHFNYFQVGVEPLGEDFFDKNGIAFGPKFAYAWEPYARAALTGGLWLGSGYATEPLRTGDVIASVASSASVLYYSDVVTYEDNRTEQVEIVSLPCPIFEDGEKLVMQRGVGVCTVKSTPEREKACMTFLKWLTEPERNVDFVTSLGYMPVTKEGFDRYLPAAIETLSDPMYVSLYEAFLKTRQDYTFYVPPQREDYLDLETHFEKTVRLR
;
A
#
# COMPACT_ATOMS: atom_id res chain seq x y z
N VAL A 1 24.86 -2.68 12.75
CA VAL A 1 23.41 -2.46 12.67
C VAL A 1 22.78 -3.57 11.85
N THR A 2 21.78 -4.23 12.38
CA THR A 2 21.06 -5.33 11.73
C THR A 2 19.69 -4.88 11.25
N LEU A 3 19.24 -5.39 10.11
CA LEU A 3 18.01 -4.97 9.42
C LEU A 3 17.18 -6.19 8.97
N TRP A 4 15.87 -6.16 9.27
CA TRP A 4 14.86 -7.04 8.68
C TRP A 4 13.94 -6.22 7.78
N HIS A 5 13.75 -6.64 6.53
CA HIS A 5 12.94 -5.91 5.56
C HIS A 5 12.14 -6.82 4.60
N VAL A 6 11.31 -6.20 3.74
CA VAL A 6 10.38 -6.87 2.83
C VAL A 6 10.58 -6.48 1.35
N TYR A 7 11.64 -5.76 1.01
CA TYR A 7 11.81 -5.12 -0.29
C TYR A 7 12.59 -6.00 -1.27
N GLY A 8 11.88 -6.83 -2.00
CA GLY A 8 12.43 -7.73 -3.01
C GLY A 8 12.81 -9.11 -2.44
N GLY A 9 13.46 -9.92 -3.27
CA GLY A 9 13.98 -11.23 -2.86
C GLY A 9 15.39 -11.13 -2.28
N GLU A 10 15.89 -12.24 -1.74
CA GLU A 10 17.25 -12.28 -1.16
C GLU A 10 18.37 -11.96 -2.19
N VAL A 11 18.19 -12.37 -3.44
CA VAL A 11 19.23 -12.24 -4.48
C VAL A 11 19.22 -10.90 -5.19
N ASN A 12 18.03 -10.34 -5.46
CA ASN A 12 17.86 -9.12 -6.27
C ASN A 12 17.05 -8.04 -5.54
N SER A 13 17.35 -7.81 -4.27
CA SER A 13 16.67 -6.79 -3.49
C SER A 13 17.24 -5.40 -3.76
N PRO A 14 16.41 -4.41 -4.18
CA PRO A 14 16.85 -3.02 -4.25
C PRO A 14 17.35 -2.47 -2.92
N MET A 15 16.75 -2.92 -1.80
CA MET A 15 17.21 -2.54 -0.47
C MET A 15 18.61 -3.09 -0.17
N ASN A 16 18.88 -4.35 -0.53
CA ASN A 16 20.22 -4.93 -0.33
C ASN A 16 21.28 -4.17 -1.12
N ALA A 17 20.96 -3.72 -2.34
CA ALA A 17 21.86 -2.89 -3.14
C ALA A 17 22.14 -1.54 -2.48
N LEU A 18 21.13 -0.90 -1.88
CA LEU A 18 21.31 0.34 -1.12
C LEU A 18 22.13 0.13 0.16
N VAL A 19 21.92 -0.96 0.86
CA VAL A 19 22.73 -1.32 2.03
C VAL A 19 24.20 -1.47 1.63
N ASP A 20 24.48 -2.16 0.53
CA ASP A 20 25.85 -2.31 0.02
C ASP A 20 26.47 -0.97 -0.38
N GLU A 21 25.70 -0.08 -1.02
CA GLU A 21 26.15 1.27 -1.36
C GLU A 21 26.46 2.08 -0.10
N PHE A 22 25.57 2.09 0.87
CA PHE A 22 25.80 2.76 2.16
C PHE A 22 27.07 2.27 2.83
N ASN A 23 27.25 0.95 2.90
CA ASN A 23 28.42 0.32 3.54
C ASN A 23 29.75 0.67 2.84
N ARG A 24 29.72 0.92 1.54
CA ARG A 24 30.91 1.31 0.77
C ARG A 24 31.22 2.81 0.77
N THR A 25 30.24 3.62 1.13
CA THR A 25 30.33 5.09 1.10
C THR A 25 30.25 5.67 2.53
N VAL A 26 29.12 6.23 2.89
CA VAL A 26 28.90 6.89 4.19
C VAL A 26 29.20 5.95 5.37
N GLY A 27 28.80 4.69 5.26
CA GLY A 27 29.08 3.68 6.30
C GLY A 27 30.57 3.49 6.53
N GLN A 28 31.36 3.38 5.46
CA GLN A 28 32.81 3.25 5.57
C GLN A 28 33.45 4.49 6.18
N GLU A 29 33.03 5.67 5.77
CA GLU A 29 33.57 6.95 6.29
C GLU A 29 33.26 7.14 7.78
N GLN A 30 32.09 6.70 8.23
CA GLN A 30 31.63 6.90 9.61
C GLN A 30 31.79 5.67 10.52
N GLY A 31 32.36 4.59 10.01
CA GLY A 31 32.55 3.36 10.80
C GLY A 31 31.23 2.63 11.08
N ILE A 32 30.25 2.76 10.21
CA ILE A 32 28.93 2.12 10.33
C ILE A 32 28.82 1.00 9.28
N ARG A 33 28.36 -0.15 9.73
CA ARG A 33 28.02 -1.26 8.84
C ARG A 33 26.62 -1.76 9.10
N VAL A 34 25.81 -1.79 8.05
CA VAL A 34 24.46 -2.36 8.06
C VAL A 34 24.53 -3.77 7.48
N ARG A 35 23.88 -4.72 8.15
CA ARG A 35 23.76 -6.10 7.71
C ARG A 35 22.28 -6.48 7.61
N VAL A 36 21.87 -6.99 6.48
CA VAL A 36 20.53 -7.55 6.30
C VAL A 36 20.53 -8.98 6.84
N ASP A 37 19.76 -9.22 7.88
CA ASP A 37 19.65 -10.54 8.51
C ASP A 37 18.40 -11.31 8.07
N SER A 38 17.37 -10.60 7.58
CA SER A 38 16.15 -11.24 7.07
C SER A 38 15.51 -10.42 5.97
N VAL A 39 15.14 -11.10 4.89
CA VAL A 39 14.28 -10.58 3.82
C VAL A 39 13.08 -11.52 3.72
N SER A 40 11.86 -11.00 3.90
CA SER A 40 10.65 -11.80 3.88
C SER A 40 9.43 -10.95 3.51
N ASN A 41 8.22 -11.48 3.68
CA ASN A 41 6.99 -10.70 3.58
C ASN A 41 6.62 -10.07 4.92
N SER A 42 5.70 -9.10 4.88
CA SER A 42 5.29 -8.34 6.07
C SER A 42 4.63 -9.20 7.16
N GLY A 43 3.92 -10.26 6.78
CA GLY A 43 3.32 -11.21 7.74
C GLY A 43 4.38 -11.99 8.54
N VAL A 44 5.39 -12.51 7.84
CA VAL A 44 6.50 -13.23 8.49
C VAL A 44 7.32 -12.29 9.39
N ILE A 45 7.61 -11.07 8.94
CA ILE A 45 8.30 -10.08 9.79
C ILE A 45 7.45 -9.74 11.02
N HIS A 46 6.14 -9.54 10.87
CA HIS A 46 5.23 -9.30 11.99
C HIS A 46 5.30 -10.42 13.04
N GLU A 47 5.16 -11.67 12.61
CA GLU A 47 5.24 -12.83 13.50
C GLU A 47 6.62 -12.94 14.17
N SER A 48 7.69 -12.75 13.42
CA SER A 48 9.07 -12.84 13.92
C SER A 48 9.38 -11.75 14.95
N VAL A 49 8.91 -10.52 14.70
CA VAL A 49 9.06 -9.40 15.65
C VAL A 49 8.33 -9.68 16.94
N LEU A 50 7.08 -10.14 16.88
CA LEU A 50 6.30 -10.47 18.08
C LEU A 50 6.93 -11.63 18.86
N ALA A 51 7.33 -12.70 18.18
CA ALA A 51 7.99 -13.85 18.81
C ALA A 51 9.27 -13.43 19.55
N ALA A 52 10.09 -12.58 18.90
CA ALA A 52 11.31 -12.05 19.50
C ALA A 52 11.02 -11.13 20.70
N ALA A 53 10.03 -10.25 20.58
CA ALA A 53 9.65 -9.32 21.64
C ALA A 53 9.06 -10.02 22.88
N TYR A 54 8.28 -11.07 22.66
CA TYR A 54 7.73 -11.93 23.72
C TYR A 54 8.75 -12.94 24.27
N LYS A 55 9.93 -13.04 23.65
CA LYS A 55 10.98 -14.01 24.03
C LYS A 55 10.51 -15.46 23.93
N ASP A 56 9.76 -15.76 22.88
CA ASP A 56 9.27 -17.11 22.62
C ASP A 56 10.44 -18.08 22.44
N SER A 57 10.25 -19.34 22.82
CA SER A 57 11.29 -20.36 22.71
C SER A 57 11.74 -20.54 21.25
N GLY A 58 13.03 -20.37 21.00
CA GLY A 58 13.62 -20.50 19.66
C GLY A 58 13.48 -19.24 18.79
N ALA A 59 12.87 -18.18 19.26
CA ALA A 59 12.82 -16.93 18.53
C ALA A 59 14.21 -16.27 18.45
N PRO A 60 14.56 -15.60 17.33
CA PRO A 60 15.77 -14.81 17.24
C PRO A 60 15.68 -13.58 18.14
N GLU A 61 16.82 -12.94 18.39
CA GLU A 61 16.83 -11.62 19.00
C GLU A 61 16.31 -10.56 18.00
N LEU A 62 15.69 -9.50 18.55
CA LEU A 62 15.26 -8.37 17.73
C LEU A 62 16.46 -7.74 17.01
N PRO A 63 16.30 -7.39 15.71
CA PRO A 63 17.32 -6.61 15.01
C PRO A 63 17.34 -5.17 15.50
N ASP A 64 18.34 -4.40 15.08
CA ASP A 64 18.36 -2.95 15.34
C ASP A 64 17.25 -2.22 14.60
N LEU A 65 16.98 -2.65 13.37
CA LEU A 65 15.96 -2.07 12.46
C LEU A 65 15.05 -3.17 11.92
N PHE A 66 13.76 -2.94 11.94
CA PHE A 66 12.80 -3.80 11.26
C PHE A 66 11.66 -2.98 10.65
N VAL A 67 11.11 -3.48 9.54
CA VAL A 67 9.94 -2.87 8.92
C VAL A 67 8.67 -3.33 9.63
N SER A 68 7.69 -2.42 9.76
CA SER A 68 6.50 -2.68 10.57
C SER A 68 5.29 -1.86 10.15
N TYR A 69 4.13 -2.33 10.59
CA TYR A 69 2.87 -1.60 10.60
C TYR A 69 2.51 -1.11 12.01
N PRO A 70 1.62 -0.11 12.15
CA PRO A 70 1.08 0.28 13.47
C PRO A 70 0.49 -0.89 14.26
N LYS A 71 -0.22 -1.80 13.61
CA LYS A 71 -0.81 -2.99 14.24
C LYS A 71 0.24 -3.92 14.89
N THR A 72 1.44 -4.00 14.33
CA THR A 72 2.54 -4.77 14.94
C THR A 72 3.06 -4.09 16.19
N VAL A 73 3.26 -2.78 16.14
CA VAL A 73 3.73 -1.99 17.29
C VAL A 73 2.72 -2.03 18.44
N LEU A 74 1.42 -1.90 18.14
CA LEU A 74 0.35 -2.01 19.13
C LEU A 74 0.25 -3.40 19.78
N ALA A 75 0.74 -4.43 19.12
CA ALA A 75 0.76 -5.81 19.64
C ALA A 75 2.04 -6.14 20.42
N LEU A 76 3.02 -5.25 20.48
CA LEU A 76 4.23 -5.46 21.28
C LEU A 76 3.91 -5.50 22.78
N PRO A 77 4.63 -6.33 23.57
CA PRO A 77 4.44 -6.37 25.03
C PRO A 77 4.83 -5.06 25.69
N ASP A 78 5.78 -4.34 25.10
CA ASP A 78 6.26 -3.04 25.57
C ASP A 78 6.79 -2.24 24.39
N GLU A 79 6.03 -1.24 23.94
CA GLU A 79 6.42 -0.37 22.82
C GLU A 79 7.56 0.60 23.17
N SER A 80 7.89 0.76 24.46
CA SER A 80 9.00 1.60 24.89
C SER A 80 10.37 1.06 24.49
N ILE A 81 10.43 -0.19 23.99
CA ILE A 81 11.64 -0.77 23.38
C ILE A 81 12.02 -0.08 22.07
N LEU A 82 11.10 0.68 21.47
CA LEU A 82 11.34 1.40 20.21
C LEU A 82 11.82 2.83 20.50
N ALA A 83 12.78 3.28 19.71
CA ALA A 83 13.25 4.67 19.75
C ALA A 83 12.18 5.61 19.18
N ASP A 84 12.05 6.78 19.79
CA ASP A 84 11.28 7.88 19.24
C ASP A 84 12.17 8.67 18.28
N TYR A 85 11.79 8.72 17.01
CA TYR A 85 12.57 9.42 15.98
C TYR A 85 12.66 10.92 16.22
N ARG A 86 11.76 11.52 17.02
CA ARG A 86 11.85 12.93 17.42
C ARG A 86 13.06 13.25 18.28
N ASP A 87 13.66 12.25 18.92
CA ASP A 87 14.91 12.41 19.67
C ASP A 87 16.13 12.57 18.76
N TYR A 88 16.02 12.21 17.47
CA TYR A 88 17.13 12.15 16.52
C TYR A 88 16.93 13.00 15.26
N PHE A 89 15.68 13.32 14.92
CA PHE A 89 15.30 14.15 13.79
C PHE A 89 14.87 15.53 14.29
N THR A 90 15.31 16.57 13.62
CA THR A 90 14.81 17.91 13.89
C THR A 90 13.39 18.08 13.38
N ASP A 91 12.66 19.07 13.89
CA ASP A 91 11.31 19.39 13.38
C ASP A 91 11.35 19.71 11.88
N GLU A 92 12.37 20.44 11.43
CA GLU A 92 12.59 20.77 10.02
C GLU A 92 12.78 19.50 9.15
N GLU A 93 13.58 18.55 9.64
CA GLU A 93 13.77 17.27 8.94
C GLU A 93 12.45 16.49 8.84
N LEU A 94 11.64 16.44 9.89
CA LEU A 94 10.35 15.75 9.90
C LEU A 94 9.29 16.47 9.05
N GLU A 95 9.31 17.79 8.98
CA GLU A 95 8.43 18.58 8.10
C GLU A 95 8.66 18.29 6.61
N GLY A 96 9.80 17.75 6.25
CA GLY A 96 10.10 17.31 4.89
C GLY A 96 9.31 16.08 4.45
N TYR A 97 8.82 15.27 5.37
CA TYR A 97 7.99 14.09 5.07
C TYR A 97 6.52 14.49 4.86
N LEU A 98 5.75 13.64 4.16
CA LEU A 98 4.30 13.84 4.11
C LEU A 98 3.72 13.71 5.52
N PRO A 99 2.92 14.70 5.97
CA PRO A 99 2.43 14.70 7.36
C PRO A 99 1.57 13.50 7.71
N GLU A 100 0.75 13.00 6.77
CA GLU A 100 -0.08 11.81 6.99
C GLU A 100 0.74 10.55 7.22
N PHE A 101 1.92 10.45 6.60
CA PHE A 101 2.82 9.29 6.80
C PHE A 101 3.52 9.34 8.16
N VAL A 102 3.88 10.52 8.61
CA VAL A 102 4.42 10.73 9.96
C VAL A 102 3.35 10.48 11.01
N GLU A 103 2.13 10.94 10.79
CA GLU A 103 0.99 10.72 11.69
C GLU A 103 0.70 9.23 11.88
N GLU A 104 0.67 8.43 10.81
CA GLU A 104 0.48 6.98 10.91
C GLU A 104 1.57 6.31 11.74
N GLY A 105 2.82 6.76 11.63
CA GLY A 105 3.94 6.25 12.40
C GLY A 105 4.02 6.75 13.85
N THR A 106 3.14 7.68 14.22
CA THR A 106 3.07 8.25 15.57
C THR A 106 2.07 7.46 16.42
N ILE A 107 2.57 6.70 17.37
CA ILE A 107 1.78 5.82 18.23
C ILE A 107 1.95 6.29 19.67
N HIS A 108 0.84 6.59 20.37
CA HIS A 108 0.82 7.10 21.74
C HIS A 108 1.80 8.30 21.90
N ASP A 109 1.67 9.28 21.00
CA ASP A 109 2.47 10.50 20.97
C ASP A 109 3.98 10.33 20.73
N ARG A 110 4.42 9.13 20.30
CA ARG A 110 5.82 8.84 19.95
C ARG A 110 5.92 8.46 18.47
N LEU A 111 6.84 9.07 17.74
CA LEU A 111 7.13 8.70 16.35
C LEU A 111 8.04 7.47 16.34
N VAL A 112 7.44 6.29 16.23
CA VAL A 112 8.15 5.00 16.32
C VAL A 112 8.24 4.23 15.01
N ILE A 113 7.51 4.68 13.99
CA ILE A 113 7.59 4.10 12.62
C ILE A 113 7.94 5.23 11.66
N LEU A 114 9.14 5.19 11.10
CA LEU A 114 9.57 6.16 10.09
C LEU A 114 9.09 5.72 8.72
N PRO A 115 8.39 6.57 7.94
CA PRO A 115 8.01 6.22 6.58
C PRO A 115 9.26 6.04 5.70
N LEU A 116 9.28 4.98 4.91
CA LEU A 116 10.39 4.66 4.00
C LEU A 116 9.90 4.48 2.55
N ALA A 117 8.85 3.69 2.38
CA ALA A 117 8.21 3.42 1.10
C ALA A 117 6.74 3.12 1.38
N LYS A 118 5.86 3.97 0.88
CA LYS A 118 4.42 3.86 1.13
C LYS A 118 3.69 3.42 -0.12
N SER A 119 2.65 2.66 0.05
CA SER A 119 1.71 2.33 -1.02
C SER A 119 0.34 2.94 -0.75
N THR A 120 -0.53 2.87 -1.73
CA THR A 120 -1.91 3.33 -1.64
C THR A 120 -2.80 2.40 -2.46
N GLU A 121 -4.10 2.59 -2.41
CA GLU A 121 -5.04 1.91 -3.28
C GLU A 121 -5.03 2.56 -4.67
N ILE A 122 -4.92 1.75 -5.70
CA ILE A 122 -4.93 2.17 -7.11
C ILE A 122 -5.97 1.35 -7.88
N LEU A 123 -6.67 1.99 -8.80
CA LEU A 123 -7.52 1.34 -9.77
C LEU A 123 -6.67 0.94 -10.98
N PHE A 124 -6.44 -0.37 -11.14
CA PHE A 124 -5.78 -0.94 -12.31
C PHE A 124 -6.83 -1.38 -13.32
N VAL A 125 -6.61 -1.05 -14.59
CA VAL A 125 -7.55 -1.37 -15.68
C VAL A 125 -6.80 -1.99 -16.84
N ASN A 126 -7.29 -3.13 -17.34
CA ASN A 126 -6.94 -3.64 -18.66
C ASN A 126 -7.60 -2.73 -19.71
N LYS A 127 -6.85 -1.74 -20.19
CA LYS A 127 -7.36 -0.74 -21.11
C LYS A 127 -7.71 -1.35 -22.47
N THR A 128 -6.98 -2.34 -22.93
CA THR A 128 -7.24 -3.03 -24.20
C THR A 128 -8.64 -3.67 -24.19
N ALA A 129 -8.97 -4.39 -23.13
CA ALA A 129 -10.29 -5.00 -22.97
C ALA A 129 -11.38 -3.94 -22.74
N PHE A 130 -11.09 -2.89 -21.95
CA PHE A 130 -12.02 -1.80 -21.74
C PHE A 130 -12.34 -1.05 -23.03
N ASP A 131 -11.35 -0.78 -23.88
CA ASP A 131 -11.54 -0.08 -25.14
C ASP A 131 -12.45 -0.87 -26.11
N ARG A 132 -12.36 -2.20 -26.12
CA ARG A 132 -13.30 -3.04 -26.89
C ARG A 132 -14.74 -2.86 -26.41
N PHE A 133 -14.95 -2.89 -25.12
CA PHE A 133 -16.24 -2.64 -24.50
C PHE A 133 -16.73 -1.21 -24.79
N ALA A 134 -15.87 -0.23 -24.63
CA ALA A 134 -16.17 1.18 -24.88
C ALA A 134 -16.57 1.46 -26.34
N ALA A 135 -15.93 0.80 -27.31
CA ALA A 135 -16.22 0.97 -28.73
C ALA A 135 -17.68 0.60 -29.08
N GLU A 136 -18.26 -0.37 -28.38
CA GLU A 136 -19.64 -0.81 -28.60
C GLU A 136 -20.67 -0.11 -27.70
N THR A 137 -20.27 0.41 -26.55
CA THR A 137 -21.19 0.91 -25.53
C THR A 137 -21.07 2.41 -25.27
N GLY A 138 -20.02 3.06 -25.76
CA GLY A 138 -19.72 4.45 -25.46
C GLY A 138 -19.21 4.69 -24.03
N ALA A 139 -18.80 3.64 -23.30
CA ALA A 139 -18.24 3.76 -21.97
C ALA A 139 -16.94 4.58 -21.98
N SER A 140 -16.66 5.29 -20.87
CA SER A 140 -15.47 6.09 -20.68
C SER A 140 -14.76 5.74 -19.38
N LEU A 141 -13.43 5.75 -19.39
CA LEU A 141 -12.63 5.59 -18.18
C LEU A 141 -12.92 6.66 -17.13
N ASP A 142 -13.35 7.85 -17.55
CA ASP A 142 -13.72 8.94 -16.63
C ASP A 142 -14.88 8.57 -15.71
N GLU A 143 -15.78 7.69 -16.15
CA GLU A 143 -16.88 7.18 -15.34
C GLU A 143 -16.41 6.34 -14.15
N LEU A 144 -15.16 5.86 -14.17
CA LEU A 144 -14.56 5.06 -13.10
C LEU A 144 -13.96 5.91 -11.96
N ALA A 145 -14.07 7.24 -12.04
CA ALA A 145 -13.58 8.14 -11.00
C ALA A 145 -14.40 8.05 -9.70
N THR A 146 -15.62 7.55 -9.77
CA THR A 146 -16.51 7.35 -8.61
C THR A 146 -16.90 5.89 -8.43
N TRP A 147 -17.15 5.49 -7.19
CA TRP A 147 -17.64 4.13 -6.91
C TRP A 147 -19.01 3.90 -7.54
N GLU A 148 -19.90 4.91 -7.55
CA GLU A 148 -21.20 4.84 -8.24
C GLU A 148 -21.01 4.52 -9.72
N GLY A 149 -20.11 5.23 -10.38
CA GLY A 149 -19.80 5.01 -11.79
C GLY A 149 -19.16 3.64 -12.05
N LEU A 150 -18.25 3.20 -11.17
CA LEU A 150 -17.58 1.91 -11.30
C LEU A 150 -18.56 0.75 -11.17
N TYR A 151 -19.45 0.77 -10.19
CA TYR A 151 -20.42 -0.31 -10.02
C TYR A 151 -21.50 -0.32 -11.11
N ALA A 152 -21.94 0.85 -11.58
CA ALA A 152 -22.81 0.95 -12.76
C ALA A 152 -22.11 0.37 -14.01
N MET A 153 -20.81 0.65 -14.16
CA MET A 153 -20.00 0.08 -15.24
C MET A 153 -19.90 -1.44 -15.14
N ALA A 154 -19.75 -1.97 -13.93
CA ALA A 154 -19.69 -3.41 -13.70
C ALA A 154 -20.98 -4.12 -14.14
N GLU A 155 -22.14 -3.56 -13.85
CA GLU A 155 -23.43 -4.07 -14.32
C GLU A 155 -23.55 -4.01 -15.86
N ARG A 156 -23.20 -2.89 -16.47
CA ARG A 156 -23.18 -2.73 -17.94
C ARG A 156 -22.25 -3.74 -18.62
N TYR A 157 -21.07 -3.95 -18.06
CA TYR A 157 -20.10 -4.89 -18.59
C TYR A 157 -20.60 -6.34 -18.49
N ALA A 158 -21.21 -6.72 -17.38
CA ALA A 158 -21.80 -8.04 -17.21
C ALA A 158 -22.92 -8.28 -18.26
N ASP A 159 -23.80 -7.31 -18.47
CA ASP A 159 -24.85 -7.40 -19.51
C ASP A 159 -24.25 -7.51 -20.92
N TRP A 160 -23.29 -6.66 -21.26
CA TRP A 160 -22.65 -6.65 -22.58
C TRP A 160 -21.86 -7.92 -22.86
N SER A 161 -21.16 -8.45 -21.86
CA SER A 161 -20.26 -9.61 -22.02
C SER A 161 -20.95 -10.96 -21.88
N GLY A 162 -22.22 -10.99 -21.53
CA GLY A 162 -22.95 -12.24 -21.26
C GLY A 162 -22.60 -12.85 -19.90
N GLY A 163 -22.34 -12.02 -18.90
CA GLY A 163 -22.15 -12.44 -17.52
C GLY A 163 -20.72 -12.48 -17.00
N LYS A 164 -19.77 -11.87 -17.72
CA LYS A 164 -18.39 -11.77 -17.22
C LYS A 164 -18.25 -10.70 -16.15
N CYS A 165 -17.39 -10.97 -15.17
CA CYS A 165 -17.05 -10.00 -14.14
C CYS A 165 -16.22 -8.84 -14.71
N PHE A 166 -16.50 -7.64 -14.22
CA PHE A 166 -15.75 -6.43 -14.54
C PHE A 166 -14.62 -6.16 -13.58
N PHE A 167 -14.88 -6.32 -12.28
CA PHE A 167 -14.08 -5.72 -11.21
C PHE A 167 -13.87 -6.68 -10.04
N VAL A 168 -12.73 -6.52 -9.35
CA VAL A 168 -12.40 -7.20 -8.11
C VAL A 168 -11.82 -6.23 -7.09
N HIS A 169 -12.29 -6.29 -5.84
CA HIS A 169 -11.61 -5.70 -4.69
C HIS A 169 -10.53 -6.64 -4.19
N ASP A 170 -9.30 -6.16 -4.06
CA ASP A 170 -8.26 -6.89 -3.36
C ASP A 170 -8.53 -6.93 -1.85
N TYR A 171 -9.05 -5.82 -1.33
CA TYR A 171 -9.23 -5.66 0.11
C TYR A 171 -10.50 -4.88 0.45
N HIS A 172 -11.54 -5.59 0.88
CA HIS A 172 -12.87 -5.02 1.15
C HIS A 172 -12.89 -4.09 2.35
N PHE A 173 -12.13 -4.42 3.40
CA PHE A 173 -12.09 -3.62 4.61
C PHE A 173 -11.68 -2.17 4.34
N ASN A 174 -10.70 -1.96 3.47
CA ASN A 174 -10.27 -0.64 3.05
C ASN A 174 -11.36 0.09 2.28
N TYR A 175 -12.06 -0.59 1.37
CA TYR A 175 -13.17 0.00 0.61
C TYR A 175 -14.27 0.54 1.54
N PHE A 176 -14.72 -0.26 2.48
CA PHE A 176 -15.77 0.16 3.39
C PHE A 176 -15.31 1.24 4.36
N GLN A 177 -14.13 1.10 4.93
CA GLN A 177 -13.57 2.07 5.86
C GLN A 177 -13.39 3.44 5.20
N VAL A 178 -12.69 3.49 4.08
CA VAL A 178 -12.42 4.75 3.36
C VAL A 178 -13.60 5.19 2.48
N GLY A 179 -14.61 4.38 2.32
CA GLY A 179 -15.88 4.75 1.72
C GLY A 179 -16.79 5.48 2.70
N VAL A 180 -16.87 5.00 3.93
CA VAL A 180 -17.75 5.57 4.98
C VAL A 180 -17.21 6.88 5.54
N GLU A 181 -15.95 6.93 5.92
CA GLU A 181 -15.32 8.10 6.54
C GLU A 181 -15.42 9.38 5.68
N PRO A 182 -15.13 9.35 4.35
CA PRO A 182 -15.29 10.52 3.50
C PRO A 182 -16.72 11.05 3.39
N LEU A 183 -17.70 10.21 3.68
CA LEU A 183 -19.12 10.60 3.68
C LEU A 183 -19.58 11.24 5.01
N GLY A 184 -18.64 11.44 5.95
CA GLY A 184 -18.87 12.16 7.19
C GLY A 184 -19.45 11.32 8.32
N GLU A 185 -19.23 9.99 8.28
CA GLU A 185 -19.66 9.07 9.33
C GLU A 185 -18.48 8.22 9.80
N ASP A 186 -18.43 7.93 11.09
CA ASP A 186 -17.38 7.09 11.66
C ASP A 186 -17.60 5.62 11.26
N PHE A 187 -16.58 4.99 10.68
CA PHE A 187 -16.60 3.57 10.36
C PHE A 187 -16.53 2.69 11.61
N PHE A 188 -15.80 3.14 12.63
CA PHE A 188 -15.67 2.45 13.91
C PHE A 188 -16.46 3.16 15.01
N ASP A 189 -16.94 2.37 15.96
CA ASP A 189 -17.42 2.84 17.25
C ASP A 189 -16.65 2.15 18.40
N LYS A 190 -17.08 2.36 19.63
CA LYS A 190 -16.44 1.75 20.81
C LYS A 190 -16.52 0.21 20.84
N ASN A 191 -17.43 -0.37 20.07
CA ASN A 191 -17.67 -1.81 20.03
C ASN A 191 -17.09 -2.52 18.79
N GLY A 192 -16.51 -1.75 17.87
CA GLY A 192 -15.96 -2.27 16.61
C GLY A 192 -16.42 -1.48 15.40
N ILE A 193 -16.98 -2.16 14.38
CA ILE A 193 -17.54 -1.51 13.18
C ILE A 193 -18.95 -1.01 13.50
N ALA A 194 -19.22 0.27 13.17
CA ALA A 194 -20.47 0.92 13.51
C ALA A 194 -21.67 0.47 12.66
N PHE A 195 -21.46 0.03 11.42
CA PHE A 195 -22.51 -0.38 10.48
C PHE A 195 -23.66 0.66 10.34
N GLY A 196 -23.30 1.93 10.22
CA GLY A 196 -24.26 3.02 10.10
C GLY A 196 -24.88 3.20 8.71
N PRO A 197 -25.65 4.28 8.49
CA PRO A 197 -26.30 4.57 7.20
C PRO A 197 -25.34 4.71 6.03
N LYS A 198 -24.14 5.25 6.25
CA LYS A 198 -23.12 5.38 5.19
C LYS A 198 -22.47 4.06 4.84
N PHE A 199 -22.35 3.14 5.81
CA PHE A 199 -21.99 1.77 5.51
C PHE A 199 -23.02 1.11 4.58
N ALA A 200 -24.31 1.26 4.87
CA ALA A 200 -25.40 0.75 4.02
C ALA A 200 -25.34 1.36 2.61
N TYR A 201 -25.04 2.66 2.50
CA TYR A 201 -24.84 3.33 1.21
C TYR A 201 -23.69 2.73 0.40
N ALA A 202 -22.56 2.42 1.03
CA ALA A 202 -21.42 1.77 0.38
C ALA A 202 -21.70 0.29 0.05
N TRP A 203 -22.47 -0.39 0.87
CA TRP A 203 -22.84 -1.79 0.71
C TRP A 203 -23.79 -2.04 -0.45
N GLU A 204 -24.82 -1.19 -0.63
CA GLU A 204 -25.86 -1.41 -1.64
C GLU A 204 -25.33 -1.56 -3.07
N PRO A 205 -24.52 -0.63 -3.62
CA PRO A 205 -24.02 -0.78 -4.99
C PRO A 205 -23.05 -1.95 -5.13
N TYR A 206 -22.26 -2.24 -4.11
CA TYR A 206 -21.39 -3.41 -4.06
C TYR A 206 -22.20 -4.71 -4.15
N ALA A 207 -23.21 -4.87 -3.30
CA ALA A 207 -24.04 -6.07 -3.26
C ALA A 207 -24.83 -6.25 -4.58
N ARG A 208 -25.36 -5.15 -5.15
CA ARG A 208 -26.06 -5.19 -6.42
C ARG A 208 -25.14 -5.67 -7.55
N ALA A 209 -23.94 -5.11 -7.66
CA ALA A 209 -22.98 -5.53 -8.68
C ALA A 209 -22.53 -6.98 -8.48
N ALA A 210 -22.41 -7.44 -7.24
CA ALA A 210 -22.13 -8.84 -6.94
C ALA A 210 -23.24 -9.76 -7.38
N LEU A 211 -24.49 -9.40 -7.13
CA LEU A 211 -25.68 -10.20 -7.52
C LEU A 211 -25.90 -10.23 -9.04
N THR A 212 -25.54 -9.18 -9.75
CA THR A 212 -25.63 -9.12 -11.22
C THR A 212 -24.47 -9.76 -11.96
N GLY A 213 -23.47 -10.26 -11.23
CA GLY A 213 -22.31 -10.95 -11.77
C GLY A 213 -21.17 -10.02 -12.22
N GLY A 214 -21.27 -8.71 -11.97
CA GLY A 214 -20.23 -7.75 -12.33
C GLY A 214 -18.99 -7.77 -11.46
N LEU A 215 -19.05 -8.38 -10.26
CA LEU A 215 -17.95 -8.46 -9.31
C LEU A 215 -17.41 -9.88 -9.20
N TRP A 216 -16.08 -9.97 -9.15
CA TRP A 216 -15.37 -11.19 -8.80
C TRP A 216 -15.34 -11.38 -7.28
N LEU A 217 -15.83 -12.51 -6.80
CA LEU A 217 -15.91 -12.84 -5.37
C LEU A 217 -15.00 -14.00 -4.98
N GLY A 218 -14.11 -14.42 -5.87
CA GLY A 218 -13.16 -15.49 -5.60
C GLY A 218 -12.15 -15.14 -4.51
N SER A 219 -11.44 -16.13 -4.02
CA SER A 219 -10.35 -15.97 -3.07
C SER A 219 -9.02 -15.69 -3.77
N GLY A 220 -8.07 -15.10 -3.05
CA GLY A 220 -6.73 -14.79 -3.56
C GLY A 220 -6.54 -13.32 -3.89
N TYR A 221 -5.41 -13.03 -4.50
CA TYR A 221 -5.04 -11.66 -4.87
C TYR A 221 -5.79 -11.18 -6.11
N ALA A 222 -6.10 -9.88 -6.14
CA ALA A 222 -6.78 -9.25 -7.27
C ALA A 222 -6.00 -9.32 -8.60
N THR A 223 -4.70 -9.54 -8.54
CA THR A 223 -3.83 -9.70 -9.72
C THR A 223 -4.16 -10.94 -10.55
N GLU A 224 -4.56 -12.03 -9.90
CA GLU A 224 -4.84 -13.29 -10.59
C GLU A 224 -6.00 -13.20 -11.60
N PRO A 225 -7.21 -12.75 -11.22
CA PRO A 225 -8.31 -12.69 -12.19
C PRO A 225 -8.07 -11.68 -13.31
N LEU A 226 -7.22 -10.66 -13.12
CA LEU A 226 -6.82 -9.75 -14.19
C LEU A 226 -5.88 -10.43 -15.18
N ARG A 227 -4.97 -11.26 -14.72
CA ARG A 227 -4.02 -12.01 -15.55
C ARG A 227 -4.68 -13.13 -16.35
N THR A 228 -5.79 -13.67 -15.87
CA THR A 228 -6.56 -14.73 -16.53
C THR A 228 -7.70 -14.19 -17.40
N GLY A 229 -7.95 -12.88 -17.36
CA GLY A 229 -9.04 -12.25 -18.11
C GLY A 229 -10.41 -12.44 -17.47
N ASP A 230 -10.49 -12.94 -16.24
CA ASP A 230 -11.76 -13.11 -15.52
C ASP A 230 -12.35 -11.77 -15.07
N VAL A 231 -11.50 -10.76 -14.88
CA VAL A 231 -11.90 -9.35 -14.69
C VAL A 231 -11.02 -8.45 -15.55
N ILE A 232 -11.44 -7.20 -15.74
CA ILE A 232 -10.66 -6.20 -16.46
C ILE A 232 -10.28 -4.98 -15.60
N ALA A 233 -10.73 -4.93 -14.36
CA ALA A 233 -10.39 -3.86 -13.43
C ALA A 233 -10.24 -4.39 -12.00
N SER A 234 -9.38 -3.75 -11.23
CA SER A 234 -9.18 -4.08 -9.82
C SER A 234 -8.74 -2.85 -9.04
N VAL A 235 -9.14 -2.76 -7.75
CA VAL A 235 -8.52 -1.86 -6.80
C VAL A 235 -7.65 -2.70 -5.87
N ALA A 236 -6.37 -2.38 -5.84
CA ALA A 236 -5.37 -3.09 -5.06
C ALA A 236 -4.25 -2.14 -4.64
N SER A 237 -3.36 -2.63 -3.79
CA SER A 237 -2.15 -1.88 -3.44
C SER A 237 -1.34 -1.53 -4.69
N SER A 238 -0.81 -0.33 -4.74
CA SER A 238 0.09 0.11 -5.81
C SER A 238 1.31 -0.81 -5.98
N ALA A 239 1.79 -1.42 -4.89
CA ALA A 239 2.87 -2.40 -4.93
C ALA A 239 2.50 -3.68 -5.71
N SER A 240 1.22 -3.92 -5.96
CA SER A 240 0.74 -5.02 -6.80
C SER A 240 1.18 -4.91 -8.26
N VAL A 241 1.67 -3.74 -8.70
CA VAL A 241 2.16 -3.53 -10.07
C VAL A 241 3.22 -4.57 -10.46
N LEU A 242 4.00 -5.05 -9.52
CA LEU A 242 5.01 -6.10 -9.72
C LEU A 242 4.41 -7.43 -10.21
N TYR A 243 3.14 -7.66 -9.94
CA TYR A 243 2.45 -8.93 -10.19
C TYR A 243 1.43 -8.86 -11.31
N TYR A 244 1.13 -7.68 -11.85
CA TYR A 244 0.34 -7.55 -13.05
C TYR A 244 1.18 -7.87 -14.29
N SER A 245 0.52 -8.38 -15.32
CA SER A 245 1.16 -8.72 -16.60
C SER A 245 0.50 -7.96 -17.73
N ASP A 246 1.29 -7.55 -18.71
CA ASP A 246 0.81 -7.03 -19.99
C ASP A 246 0.38 -8.14 -20.97
N VAL A 247 0.40 -9.38 -20.51
CA VAL A 247 -0.12 -10.54 -21.25
C VAL A 247 -1.21 -11.21 -20.43
N VAL A 248 -2.41 -11.30 -20.99
CA VAL A 248 -3.52 -12.08 -20.44
C VAL A 248 -3.51 -13.48 -21.03
N THR A 249 -3.62 -14.50 -20.18
CA THR A 249 -3.78 -15.90 -20.57
C THR A 249 -5.18 -16.37 -20.21
N TYR A 250 -6.02 -16.57 -21.20
CA TYR A 250 -7.40 -17.02 -21.03
C TYR A 250 -7.50 -18.52 -20.72
N GLU A 251 -8.66 -18.98 -20.27
CA GLU A 251 -8.91 -20.37 -19.89
C GLU A 251 -8.63 -21.36 -21.05
N ASP A 252 -8.83 -20.94 -22.30
CA ASP A 252 -8.55 -21.74 -23.50
C ASP A 252 -7.06 -21.71 -23.92
N ASN A 253 -6.17 -21.21 -23.05
CA ASN A 253 -4.74 -20.98 -23.28
C ASN A 253 -4.40 -19.96 -24.38
N ARG A 254 -5.38 -19.25 -24.89
CA ARG A 254 -5.12 -18.11 -25.78
C ARG A 254 -4.48 -16.99 -24.98
N THR A 255 -3.48 -16.34 -25.55
CA THR A 255 -2.81 -15.18 -24.94
C THR A 255 -3.12 -13.91 -25.73
N GLU A 256 -3.14 -12.79 -25.03
CA GLU A 256 -3.34 -11.47 -25.61
C GLU A 256 -2.39 -10.46 -24.94
N GLN A 257 -1.70 -9.68 -25.76
CA GLN A 257 -0.94 -8.53 -25.31
C GLN A 257 -1.91 -7.40 -24.97
N VAL A 258 -1.83 -6.86 -23.76
CA VAL A 258 -2.74 -5.83 -23.25
C VAL A 258 -1.96 -4.65 -22.64
N GLU A 259 -2.63 -3.51 -22.57
CA GLU A 259 -2.15 -2.34 -21.84
C GLU A 259 -2.86 -2.27 -20.50
N ILE A 260 -2.08 -2.30 -19.39
CA ILE A 260 -2.58 -2.08 -18.05
C ILE A 260 -2.29 -0.63 -17.66
N VAL A 261 -3.35 0.10 -17.34
CA VAL A 261 -3.25 1.49 -16.87
C VAL A 261 -3.64 1.61 -15.40
N SER A 262 -3.09 2.60 -14.75
CA SER A 262 -3.38 2.95 -13.36
C SER A 262 -4.15 4.26 -13.29
N LEU A 263 -5.19 4.27 -12.47
CA LEU A 263 -6.00 5.45 -12.18
C LEU A 263 -6.05 5.64 -10.66
N PRO A 264 -6.26 6.87 -10.17
CA PRO A 264 -6.52 7.09 -8.75
C PRO A 264 -7.69 6.23 -8.25
N CYS A 265 -7.64 5.85 -6.99
CA CYS A 265 -8.73 5.10 -6.35
C CYS A 265 -10.06 5.85 -6.49
N PRO A 266 -11.16 5.18 -6.87
CA PRO A 266 -12.46 5.84 -6.91
C PRO A 266 -12.88 6.39 -5.54
N ILE A 267 -13.75 7.40 -5.56
CA ILE A 267 -14.39 7.97 -4.39
C ILE A 267 -15.92 7.94 -4.59
N PHE A 268 -16.70 8.05 -3.51
CA PHE A 268 -18.12 8.35 -3.64
C PHE A 268 -18.33 9.81 -4.06
N GLU A 269 -19.34 10.09 -4.92
CA GLU A 269 -19.56 11.42 -5.52
C GLU A 269 -19.58 12.56 -4.50
N ASP A 270 -20.24 12.35 -3.37
CA ASP A 270 -20.38 13.36 -2.32
C ASP A 270 -19.31 13.23 -1.21
N GLY A 271 -18.32 12.36 -1.42
CA GLY A 271 -17.28 12.09 -0.44
C GLY A 271 -16.07 12.99 -0.58
N GLU A 272 -15.35 13.18 0.52
CA GLU A 272 -14.02 13.77 0.48
C GLU A 272 -13.05 12.85 -0.30
N LYS A 273 -12.04 13.47 -0.92
CA LYS A 273 -11.00 12.70 -1.65
C LYS A 273 -9.98 12.15 -0.66
N LEU A 274 -10.35 11.06 -0.01
CA LEU A 274 -9.47 10.27 0.87
C LEU A 274 -9.10 8.96 0.19
N VAL A 275 -7.89 8.50 0.43
CA VAL A 275 -7.42 7.19 -0.01
C VAL A 275 -6.59 6.55 1.09
N MET A 276 -6.69 5.22 1.22
CA MET A 276 -5.93 4.47 2.22
C MET A 276 -4.44 4.54 1.93
N GLN A 277 -3.64 4.92 2.93
CA GLN A 277 -2.22 4.68 2.87
C GLN A 277 -1.90 3.25 3.33
N ARG A 278 -0.98 2.61 2.64
CA ARG A 278 -0.51 1.24 2.91
C ARG A 278 1.02 1.22 2.93
N GLY A 279 1.57 0.05 3.16
CA GLY A 279 3.01 -0.14 3.22
C GLY A 279 3.56 -0.03 4.63
N VAL A 280 4.75 -0.59 4.82
CA VAL A 280 5.45 -0.58 6.10
C VAL A 280 6.36 0.63 6.23
N GLY A 281 6.64 1.03 7.46
CA GLY A 281 7.74 1.92 7.80
C GLY A 281 8.82 1.17 8.58
N VAL A 282 9.80 1.89 9.09
CA VAL A 282 10.94 1.31 9.82
C VAL A 282 10.88 1.68 11.29
N CYS A 283 11.01 0.67 12.16
CA CYS A 283 11.22 0.84 13.60
C CYS A 283 12.69 0.66 13.96
N THR A 284 13.17 1.43 14.91
CA THR A 284 14.49 1.29 15.51
C THR A 284 14.36 0.80 16.95
N VAL A 285 14.98 -0.32 17.26
CA VAL A 285 15.00 -0.87 18.62
C VAL A 285 16.04 -0.10 19.45
N LYS A 286 15.65 0.31 20.66
CA LYS A 286 16.56 0.98 21.58
C LYS A 286 17.76 0.09 21.91
N SER A 287 18.93 0.71 21.95
CA SER A 287 20.21 0.05 22.25
C SER A 287 21.19 1.07 22.87
N THR A 288 22.46 0.98 22.53
CA THR A 288 23.42 2.01 22.95
C THR A 288 23.23 3.29 22.11
N PRO A 289 23.56 4.47 22.66
CA PRO A 289 23.47 5.74 21.93
C PRO A 289 24.20 5.72 20.59
N GLU A 290 25.36 5.05 20.53
CA GLU A 290 26.17 4.93 19.31
C GLU A 290 25.46 4.09 18.24
N ARG A 291 24.82 2.99 18.63
CA ARG A 291 24.06 2.13 17.70
C ARG A 291 22.80 2.83 17.21
N GLU A 292 22.06 3.47 18.10
CA GLU A 292 20.87 4.24 17.72
C GLU A 292 21.25 5.36 16.74
N LYS A 293 22.33 6.09 17.00
CA LYS A 293 22.82 7.11 16.09
C LYS A 293 23.23 6.55 14.72
N ALA A 294 23.86 5.39 14.71
CA ALA A 294 24.21 4.70 13.46
C ALA A 294 22.96 4.32 12.66
N CYS A 295 21.90 3.81 13.32
CA CYS A 295 20.61 3.56 12.69
C CYS A 295 20.03 4.84 12.06
N MET A 296 20.05 5.95 12.79
CA MET A 296 19.50 7.22 12.31
C MET A 296 20.29 7.77 11.11
N THR A 297 21.61 7.64 11.13
CA THR A 297 22.46 8.02 10.00
C THR A 297 22.07 7.24 8.73
N PHE A 298 21.87 5.94 8.86
CA PHE A 298 21.43 5.09 7.75
C PHE A 298 20.03 5.47 7.25
N LEU A 299 19.07 5.67 8.15
CA LEU A 299 17.68 6.00 7.79
C LEU A 299 17.58 7.39 7.15
N LYS A 300 18.32 8.39 7.62
CA LYS A 300 18.38 9.71 7.00
C LYS A 300 18.96 9.62 5.59
N TRP A 301 20.00 8.82 5.40
CA TRP A 301 20.60 8.56 4.09
C TRP A 301 19.60 7.88 3.14
N LEU A 302 18.88 6.83 3.61
CA LEU A 302 17.88 6.11 2.81
C LEU A 302 16.73 7.01 2.34
N THR A 303 16.32 7.95 3.17
CA THR A 303 15.16 8.80 2.92
C THR A 303 15.51 10.16 2.30
N GLU A 304 16.77 10.37 1.91
CA GLU A 304 17.11 11.53 1.07
C GLU A 304 16.23 11.52 -0.17
N PRO A 305 15.60 12.66 -0.55
CA PRO A 305 14.51 12.69 -1.54
C PRO A 305 14.83 12.00 -2.86
N GLU A 306 15.98 12.28 -3.46
CA GLU A 306 16.36 11.68 -4.73
C GLU A 306 16.60 10.18 -4.64
N ARG A 307 17.33 9.74 -3.62
CA ARG A 307 17.60 8.30 -3.37
C ARG A 307 16.33 7.54 -3.04
N ASN A 308 15.45 8.13 -2.25
CA ASN A 308 14.16 7.53 -1.93
C ASN A 308 13.29 7.34 -3.18
N VAL A 309 13.25 8.32 -4.07
CA VAL A 309 12.54 8.20 -5.36
C VAL A 309 13.12 7.07 -6.21
N ASP A 310 14.43 6.99 -6.35
CA ASP A 310 15.07 5.91 -7.11
C ASP A 310 14.75 4.53 -6.54
N PHE A 311 14.73 4.43 -5.23
CA PHE A 311 14.36 3.19 -4.53
C PHE A 311 12.91 2.79 -4.76
N VAL A 312 11.96 3.70 -4.51
CA VAL A 312 10.53 3.37 -4.58
C VAL A 312 10.04 3.12 -5.99
N THR A 313 10.61 3.79 -7.00
CA THR A 313 10.20 3.62 -8.41
C THR A 313 10.53 2.25 -8.98
N SER A 314 11.42 1.49 -8.35
CA SER A 314 11.71 0.11 -8.72
C SER A 314 10.71 -0.91 -8.17
N LEU A 315 9.84 -0.51 -7.23
CA LEU A 315 9.01 -1.41 -6.42
C LEU A 315 7.51 -1.08 -6.42
N GLY A 316 7.08 -0.03 -7.07
CA GLY A 316 5.67 0.38 -7.08
C GLY A 316 5.21 1.11 -5.81
N TYR A 317 6.14 1.65 -5.03
CA TYR A 317 5.84 2.46 -3.84
C TYR A 317 5.91 3.96 -4.13
N MET A 318 5.27 4.73 -3.26
CA MET A 318 5.34 6.18 -3.25
C MET A 318 6.57 6.67 -2.49
N PRO A 319 7.19 7.78 -2.92
CA PRO A 319 8.15 8.51 -2.10
C PRO A 319 7.51 8.99 -0.81
N VAL A 320 8.32 9.25 0.20
CA VAL A 320 7.82 9.62 1.52
C VAL A 320 8.05 11.09 1.89
N THR A 321 8.78 11.83 1.04
CA THR A 321 9.04 13.25 1.25
C THR A 321 8.27 14.11 0.24
N LYS A 322 7.96 15.34 0.65
CA LYS A 322 7.33 16.35 -0.22
C LYS A 322 8.20 16.64 -1.44
N GLU A 323 9.50 16.87 -1.22
CA GLU A 323 10.46 17.14 -2.30
C GLU A 323 10.60 15.94 -3.25
N GLY A 324 10.59 14.70 -2.71
CA GLY A 324 10.59 13.49 -3.52
C GLY A 324 9.40 13.44 -4.46
N PHE A 325 8.18 13.68 -3.96
CA PHE A 325 6.98 13.72 -4.78
C PHE A 325 6.96 14.85 -5.80
N ASP A 326 7.30 16.06 -5.34
CA ASP A 326 7.02 17.27 -6.11
C ASP A 326 8.13 17.58 -7.10
N ARG A 327 9.38 17.20 -6.82
CA ARG A 327 10.56 17.50 -7.64
C ARG A 327 11.15 16.26 -8.32
N TYR A 328 11.49 15.23 -7.56
CA TYR A 328 12.26 14.10 -8.10
C TYR A 328 11.40 13.06 -8.80
N LEU A 329 10.16 12.83 -8.37
CA LEU A 329 9.28 11.87 -9.01
C LEU A 329 8.92 12.25 -10.44
N PRO A 330 8.52 13.50 -10.76
CA PRO A 330 8.27 13.90 -12.15
C PRO A 330 9.46 13.65 -13.07
N ALA A 331 10.67 13.97 -12.63
CA ALA A 331 11.90 13.71 -13.40
C ALA A 331 12.18 12.21 -13.57
N ALA A 332 11.93 11.40 -12.53
CA ALA A 332 12.14 9.96 -12.59
C ALA A 332 11.17 9.28 -13.56
N ILE A 333 9.94 9.74 -13.66
CA ILE A 333 8.93 9.19 -14.60
C ILE A 333 9.43 9.29 -16.04
N GLU A 334 10.10 10.39 -16.41
CA GLU A 334 10.66 10.57 -17.76
C GLU A 334 11.71 9.52 -18.13
N THR A 335 12.33 8.90 -17.15
CA THR A 335 13.37 7.87 -17.35
C THR A 335 12.83 6.43 -17.30
N LEU A 336 11.58 6.23 -16.88
CA LEU A 336 10.97 4.91 -16.82
C LEU A 336 10.66 4.39 -18.22
N SER A 337 11.03 3.13 -18.47
CA SER A 337 10.82 2.49 -19.77
C SER A 337 9.55 1.63 -19.83
N ASP A 338 9.10 1.11 -18.68
CA ASP A 338 7.91 0.27 -18.61
C ASP A 338 6.64 1.14 -18.56
N PRO A 339 5.74 1.06 -19.57
CA PRO A 339 4.52 1.86 -19.61
C PRO A 339 3.60 1.65 -18.41
N MET A 340 3.59 0.45 -17.83
CA MET A 340 2.78 0.13 -16.65
C MET A 340 3.24 0.93 -15.43
N TYR A 341 4.55 1.04 -15.22
CA TYR A 341 5.14 1.86 -14.15
C TYR A 341 4.95 3.36 -14.40
N VAL A 342 5.11 3.81 -15.64
CA VAL A 342 4.83 5.21 -16.01
C VAL A 342 3.40 5.58 -15.64
N SER A 343 2.43 4.75 -16.02
CA SER A 343 1.01 4.96 -15.71
C SER A 343 0.77 5.00 -14.18
N LEU A 344 1.39 4.09 -13.43
CA LEU A 344 1.27 4.05 -11.97
C LEU A 344 1.78 5.35 -11.33
N TYR A 345 2.97 5.80 -11.71
CA TYR A 345 3.58 6.99 -11.09
C TYR A 345 2.89 8.28 -11.51
N GLU A 346 2.32 8.36 -12.71
CA GLU A 346 1.41 9.44 -13.10
C GLU A 346 0.15 9.45 -12.25
N ALA A 347 -0.42 8.28 -11.92
CA ALA A 347 -1.55 8.18 -10.99
C ALA A 347 -1.17 8.63 -9.57
N PHE A 348 0.06 8.37 -9.12
CA PHE A 348 0.57 8.88 -7.85
C PHE A 348 0.63 10.41 -7.80
N LEU A 349 1.09 11.05 -8.88
CA LEU A 349 1.12 12.51 -8.94
C LEU A 349 -0.29 13.10 -8.83
N LYS A 350 -1.28 12.51 -9.50
CA LYS A 350 -2.69 12.92 -9.38
C LYS A 350 -3.22 12.70 -7.97
N THR A 351 -2.91 11.56 -7.37
CA THR A 351 -3.32 11.22 -6.00
C THR A 351 -2.73 12.22 -5.01
N ARG A 352 -1.45 12.55 -5.14
CA ARG A 352 -0.78 13.57 -4.31
C ARG A 352 -1.42 14.94 -4.44
N GLN A 353 -1.83 15.31 -5.64
CA GLN A 353 -2.45 16.61 -5.93
C GLN A 353 -3.87 16.72 -5.38
N ASP A 354 -4.69 15.67 -5.53
CA ASP A 354 -6.13 15.74 -5.36
C ASP A 354 -6.64 15.07 -4.07
N TYR A 355 -5.87 14.14 -3.49
CA TYR A 355 -6.29 13.30 -2.36
C TYR A 355 -5.53 13.63 -1.08
N THR A 356 -6.16 13.32 0.04
CA THR A 356 -5.49 13.20 1.34
C THR A 356 -5.35 11.72 1.68
N PHE A 357 -4.19 11.33 2.21
CA PHE A 357 -3.98 9.95 2.66
C PHE A 357 -4.63 9.75 4.01
N TYR A 358 -5.52 8.77 4.08
CA TYR A 358 -6.25 8.44 5.29
C TYR A 358 -5.34 7.80 6.33
N VAL A 359 -5.46 8.25 7.57
CA VAL A 359 -4.74 7.68 8.71
C VAL A 359 -5.71 6.80 9.50
N PRO A 360 -5.54 5.46 9.47
CA PRO A 360 -6.41 4.57 10.23
C PRO A 360 -6.31 4.83 11.74
N PRO A 361 -7.38 4.63 12.51
CA PRO A 361 -7.34 4.79 13.95
C PRO A 361 -6.44 3.75 14.61
N GLN A 362 -5.78 4.15 15.71
CA GLN A 362 -4.94 3.28 16.52
C GLN A 362 -5.83 2.49 17.49
N ARG A 363 -6.20 1.27 17.07
CA ARG A 363 -7.07 0.37 17.83
C ARG A 363 -6.36 -0.97 18.04
N GLU A 364 -6.40 -1.46 19.26
CA GLU A 364 -5.83 -2.78 19.58
C GLU A 364 -6.57 -3.92 18.85
N ASP A 365 -7.88 -3.76 18.61
CA ASP A 365 -8.73 -4.73 17.93
C ASP A 365 -8.72 -4.58 16.39
N TYR A 366 -7.96 -3.65 15.82
CA TYR A 366 -7.98 -3.36 14.39
C TYR A 366 -7.70 -4.59 13.53
N LEU A 367 -6.67 -5.35 13.85
CA LEU A 367 -6.29 -6.56 13.11
C LEU A 367 -7.37 -7.63 13.17
N ASP A 368 -7.99 -7.82 14.32
CA ASP A 368 -9.06 -8.81 14.50
C ASP A 368 -10.31 -8.42 13.71
N LEU A 369 -10.70 -7.14 13.74
CA LEU A 369 -11.82 -6.61 12.97
C LEU A 369 -11.58 -6.77 11.46
N GLU A 370 -10.40 -6.38 10.99
CA GLU A 370 -9.98 -6.50 9.61
C GLU A 370 -10.05 -7.95 9.13
N THR A 371 -9.43 -8.85 9.87
CA THR A 371 -9.36 -10.28 9.51
C THR A 371 -10.74 -10.92 9.49
N HIS A 372 -11.56 -10.62 10.47
CA HIS A 372 -12.93 -11.15 10.53
C HIS A 372 -13.79 -10.61 9.40
N PHE A 373 -13.71 -9.32 9.12
CA PHE A 373 -14.47 -8.68 8.04
C PHE A 373 -14.14 -9.30 6.69
N GLU A 374 -12.85 -9.42 6.35
CA GLU A 374 -12.41 -10.00 5.08
C GLU A 374 -12.85 -11.46 4.88
N LYS A 375 -12.90 -12.23 5.96
CA LYS A 375 -13.39 -13.60 5.91
C LYS A 375 -14.89 -13.70 5.67
N THR A 376 -15.66 -12.73 6.14
CA THR A 376 -17.13 -12.83 6.17
C THR A 376 -17.81 -12.07 5.03
N VAL A 377 -17.22 -10.99 4.53
CA VAL A 377 -17.85 -10.12 3.52
C VAL A 377 -18.19 -10.87 2.21
N ARG A 378 -17.38 -11.84 1.83
CA ARG A 378 -17.57 -12.63 0.61
C ARG A 378 -18.58 -13.78 0.75
N LEU A 379 -18.99 -14.08 1.98
CA LEU A 379 -19.89 -15.19 2.28
C LEU A 379 -21.37 -14.79 2.34
N ARG A 380 -21.67 -13.51 2.24
CA ARG A 380 -23.01 -12.92 2.33
C ARG A 380 -23.44 -12.25 1.04
#